data_85ff8f41ef3ad53d519d3483a74449b1
#
_entry.id   85ff8f41ef3ad53d519d3483a74449b1
#
_cell.length_a   1.000
_cell.length_b   1.000
_cell.length_c   1.000
_cell.angle_alpha   90.00
_cell.angle_beta   90.00
_cell.angle_gamma   90.00
#
_symmetry.space_group_name_H-M   'P 1'
#
loop_
_entity.id
_entity.type
_entity.pdbx_description
1 polymer ?
#
loop_
_entity_poly.entity_id
_entity_poly.type
_entity_poly.pdbx_seq_one_letter_code
_entity_poly.pdbx_strand_id
1 'polypeptide(L)'
;MSDPVKTTMVASEHPCDKAFSATSIKNYIAAFFAQFGTQGMAYTLFSSYLSVVFTDYLGVNPAAIGMVLSVGVFTDIIMGNVMDRVHTKWGKARHWFFWSALPVAICVGLMFMCPVSASDTVKVIWALVLYNVYCTCLTSVRLPAFSLPSVCSDNSRTRMLLVWVASEGTNVAATVTGWIIGPIVAIYKGNPLSGWRLLGWIMAGATLLLLVLAGALLTEKRNGADLERIEAERKAMKHTEKAMGLGEQYSYLLRNKYWLLFQGGGLCNGMSLGFLIGSMGYWIQHVLGPSGLAGDNPIGLIMTVMNVPMMVAPFLILPFIKFVDAKNIVVMFMGLGAVFSLGMWACGLKIWWLFVVLMILRQCVGSCVNGSANVLLTRAIDYGEWKFGVRQEGVGSSFSSALNKVSMGVATAVLGFVLANSGYSGGGTVGESTQAALNFLFMGLPGIAMAVGTVFYGLSLGSKKWNQIRAELDERNAVQQ
;
A
#
# COMPACT_ATOMS: atom_id res chain seq x y z
N MET A 1 -26.02 -31.34 -46.62
CA MET A 1 -25.11 -31.92 -45.63
C MET A 1 -23.72 -31.43 -46.02
N SER A 2 -23.25 -30.38 -45.40
CA SER A 2 -21.89 -29.86 -45.52
C SER A 2 -21.55 -29.29 -44.14
N ASP A 3 -20.58 -29.93 -43.47
CA ASP A 3 -20.09 -29.59 -42.14
C ASP A 3 -19.50 -28.17 -42.12
N PRO A 4 -19.73 -27.41 -41.03
CA PRO A 4 -19.04 -26.15 -40.82
C PRO A 4 -17.59 -26.44 -40.35
N VAL A 5 -16.64 -26.01 -41.18
CA VAL A 5 -15.22 -25.97 -40.83
C VAL A 5 -15.01 -25.13 -39.58
N LYS A 6 -14.74 -25.80 -38.48
CA LYS A 6 -14.20 -25.18 -37.29
C LYS A 6 -12.78 -24.72 -37.59
N THR A 7 -12.62 -23.46 -37.96
CA THR A 7 -11.32 -22.79 -37.99
C THR A 7 -10.91 -22.49 -36.55
N THR A 8 -10.33 -23.48 -35.88
CA THR A 8 -9.54 -23.26 -34.68
C THR A 8 -8.31 -22.47 -35.12
N MET A 9 -8.32 -21.15 -34.89
CA MET A 9 -7.09 -20.37 -34.84
C MET A 9 -6.25 -20.94 -33.70
N VAL A 10 -5.38 -21.88 -34.02
CA VAL A 10 -4.24 -22.25 -33.19
C VAL A 10 -3.32 -21.04 -33.25
N ALA A 11 -3.43 -20.17 -32.23
CA ALA A 11 -2.39 -19.21 -31.98
C ALA A 11 -1.10 -19.99 -31.85
N SER A 12 -0.19 -19.80 -32.81
CA SER A 12 1.13 -20.43 -32.81
C SER A 12 1.83 -20.02 -31.54
N GLU A 13 1.79 -20.88 -30.52
CA GLU A 13 2.55 -20.70 -29.29
C GLU A 13 4.03 -20.62 -29.68
N HIS A 14 4.62 -19.44 -29.55
CA HIS A 14 6.04 -19.24 -29.74
C HIS A 14 6.81 -20.18 -28.80
N PRO A 15 7.94 -20.79 -29.21
CA PRO A 15 8.75 -21.65 -28.33
C PRO A 15 9.15 -21.03 -27.00
N CYS A 16 9.20 -19.69 -26.92
CA CYS A 16 9.36 -18.91 -25.68
C CYS A 16 8.19 -19.08 -24.69
N ASP A 17 6.95 -19.32 -25.13
CA ASP A 17 5.78 -19.31 -24.25
C ASP A 17 5.71 -20.55 -23.36
N LYS A 18 6.16 -21.70 -23.83
CA LYS A 18 6.22 -22.94 -23.04
C LYS A 18 7.26 -22.92 -21.92
N ALA A 19 8.39 -22.22 -22.13
CA ALA A 19 9.44 -22.07 -21.11
C ALA A 19 9.06 -21.08 -19.98
N PHE A 20 8.01 -20.27 -20.17
CA PHE A 20 7.61 -19.17 -19.30
C PHE A 20 6.58 -19.57 -18.22
N SER A 21 6.00 -20.76 -18.31
CA SER A 21 4.94 -21.22 -17.39
C SER A 21 5.41 -21.55 -15.98
N ALA A 22 6.68 -21.95 -15.81
CA ALA A 22 7.26 -22.33 -14.52
C ALA A 22 8.23 -21.26 -14.00
N THR A 23 7.91 -20.65 -12.87
CA THR A 23 8.80 -19.72 -12.16
C THR A 23 9.65 -20.47 -11.15
N SER A 24 10.95 -20.12 -11.05
CA SER A 24 11.87 -20.67 -10.08
C SER A 24 11.44 -20.27 -8.65
N ILE A 25 11.66 -21.16 -7.67
CA ILE A 25 11.46 -20.86 -6.23
C ILE A 25 12.27 -19.63 -5.78
N LYS A 26 13.41 -19.36 -6.45
CA LYS A 26 14.25 -18.18 -6.21
C LYS A 26 13.47 -16.87 -6.43
N ASN A 27 12.55 -16.82 -7.40
CA ASN A 27 11.75 -15.64 -7.68
C ASN A 27 10.70 -15.38 -6.60
N TYR A 28 10.14 -16.42 -5.97
CA TYR A 28 9.25 -16.27 -4.81
C TYR A 28 10.01 -15.72 -3.61
N ILE A 29 11.21 -16.23 -3.34
CA ILE A 29 12.08 -15.76 -2.27
C ILE A 29 12.52 -14.32 -2.53
N ALA A 30 12.86 -13.98 -3.78
CA ALA A 30 13.21 -12.62 -4.17
C ALA A 30 12.04 -11.64 -3.96
N ALA A 31 10.83 -12.02 -4.37
CA ALA A 31 9.63 -11.22 -4.18
C ALA A 31 9.33 -11.00 -2.68
N PHE A 32 9.47 -12.04 -1.86
CA PHE A 32 9.34 -11.96 -0.41
C PHE A 32 10.35 -10.98 0.20
N PHE A 33 11.64 -11.13 -0.09
CA PHE A 33 12.70 -10.29 0.49
C PHE A 33 12.63 -8.83 -0.02
N ALA A 34 12.24 -8.60 -1.25
CA ALA A 34 12.05 -7.26 -1.77
C ALA A 34 11.00 -6.48 -0.97
N GLN A 35 9.86 -7.10 -0.70
CA GLN A 35 8.80 -6.47 0.07
C GLN A 35 9.09 -6.45 1.58
N PHE A 36 9.75 -7.48 2.08
CA PHE A 36 10.19 -7.55 3.48
C PHE A 36 11.09 -6.37 3.84
N GLY A 37 12.14 -6.12 3.05
CA GLY A 37 13.09 -5.03 3.31
C GLY A 37 12.49 -3.64 3.12
N THR A 38 11.69 -3.44 2.11
CA THR A 38 11.16 -2.11 1.73
C THR A 38 9.90 -1.73 2.48
N GLN A 39 8.81 -2.41 2.18
CA GLN A 39 7.49 -2.09 2.73
C GLN A 39 7.33 -2.59 4.17
N GLY A 40 7.90 -3.74 4.48
CA GLY A 40 7.76 -4.33 5.80
C GLY A 40 8.63 -3.64 6.86
N MET A 41 9.93 -3.49 6.63
CA MET A 41 10.84 -2.93 7.65
C MET A 41 10.94 -1.40 7.57
N ALA A 42 11.51 -0.87 6.51
CA ALA A 42 11.83 0.56 6.42
C ALA A 42 10.56 1.43 6.39
N TYR A 43 9.56 1.06 5.60
CA TYR A 43 8.31 1.82 5.52
C TYR A 43 7.52 1.77 6.83
N THR A 44 7.42 0.60 7.49
CA THR A 44 6.74 0.47 8.79
C THR A 44 7.39 1.33 9.86
N LEU A 45 8.73 1.35 9.91
CA LEU A 45 9.46 2.20 10.85
C LEU A 45 9.13 3.69 10.64
N PHE A 46 9.12 4.15 9.40
CA PHE A 46 8.88 5.57 9.10
C PHE A 46 7.41 5.95 9.22
N SER A 47 6.50 5.15 8.67
CA SER A 47 5.07 5.49 8.68
C SER A 47 4.46 5.51 10.09
N SER A 48 5.00 4.72 11.02
CA SER A 48 4.42 4.56 12.36
C SER A 48 5.18 5.30 13.45
N TYR A 49 6.50 5.48 13.32
CA TYR A 49 7.32 5.98 14.42
C TYR A 49 8.14 7.22 14.11
N LEU A 50 8.32 7.59 12.83
CA LEU A 50 9.10 8.78 12.49
C LEU A 50 8.52 10.04 13.11
N SER A 51 7.21 10.21 13.02
CA SER A 51 6.53 11.36 13.63
C SER A 51 6.73 11.42 15.14
N VAL A 52 6.59 10.27 15.82
CA VAL A 52 6.82 10.15 17.29
C VAL A 52 8.25 10.55 17.64
N VAL A 53 9.26 10.06 16.90
CA VAL A 53 10.66 10.38 17.19
C VAL A 53 10.93 11.88 17.04
N PHE A 54 10.42 12.50 15.99
CA PHE A 54 10.64 13.94 15.78
C PHE A 54 9.88 14.81 16.77
N THR A 55 8.69 14.42 17.20
CA THR A 55 7.91 15.20 18.15
C THR A 55 8.37 14.98 19.60
N ASP A 56 8.54 13.74 20.05
CA ASP A 56 8.76 13.41 21.46
C ASP A 56 10.21 13.53 21.90
N TYR A 57 11.15 13.19 20.99
CA TYR A 57 12.58 13.18 21.32
C TYR A 57 13.36 14.36 20.72
N LEU A 58 12.88 14.93 19.60
CA LEU A 58 13.51 16.10 18.96
C LEU A 58 12.73 17.41 19.21
N GLY A 59 11.51 17.35 19.78
CA GLY A 59 10.71 18.51 20.15
C GLY A 59 10.10 19.30 18.99
N VAL A 60 9.99 18.69 17.80
CA VAL A 60 9.43 19.35 16.60
C VAL A 60 7.91 19.37 16.66
N ASN A 61 7.29 20.46 16.19
CA ASN A 61 5.84 20.60 16.16
C ASN A 61 5.18 19.46 15.32
N PRO A 62 4.18 18.73 15.87
CA PRO A 62 3.50 17.64 15.17
C PRO A 62 2.89 18.03 13.82
N ALA A 63 2.35 19.24 13.69
CA ALA A 63 1.79 19.73 12.43
C ALA A 63 2.85 19.88 11.33
N ALA A 64 4.07 20.35 11.70
CA ALA A 64 5.17 20.49 10.77
C ALA A 64 5.61 19.11 10.23
N ILE A 65 5.75 18.11 11.11
CA ILE A 65 6.10 16.74 10.69
C ILE A 65 4.97 16.09 9.88
N GLY A 66 3.71 16.31 10.24
CA GLY A 66 2.57 15.85 9.46
C GLY A 66 2.58 16.38 8.01
N MET A 67 2.94 17.67 7.83
CA MET A 67 3.13 18.26 6.49
C MET A 67 4.31 17.64 5.75
N VAL A 68 5.45 17.43 6.40
CA VAL A 68 6.63 16.77 5.80
C VAL A 68 6.27 15.39 5.24
N LEU A 69 5.56 14.58 6.02
CA LEU A 69 5.17 13.24 5.61
C LEU A 69 4.15 13.24 4.46
N SER A 70 3.31 14.27 4.37
CA SER A 70 2.33 14.39 3.28
C SER A 70 2.96 14.78 1.93
N VAL A 71 4.08 15.51 1.93
CA VAL A 71 4.75 15.94 0.69
C VAL A 71 5.42 14.78 -0.06
N GLY A 72 5.88 13.74 0.64
CA GLY A 72 6.53 12.56 0.04
C GLY A 72 5.70 11.83 -1.04
N VAL A 73 4.40 12.10 -1.12
CA VAL A 73 3.50 11.54 -2.12
C VAL A 73 3.85 11.95 -3.56
N PHE A 74 4.38 13.17 -3.76
CA PHE A 74 4.64 13.71 -5.10
C PHE A 74 5.88 13.13 -5.79
N THR A 75 6.83 12.58 -5.03
CA THR A 75 8.08 12.03 -5.56
C THR A 75 7.86 10.78 -6.43
N ASP A 76 6.81 10.03 -6.19
CA ASP A 76 6.49 8.80 -6.91
C ASP A 76 6.13 9.03 -8.38
N ILE A 77 5.48 10.16 -8.69
CA ILE A 77 5.08 10.52 -10.06
C ILE A 77 6.32 10.75 -10.93
N ILE A 78 7.33 11.41 -10.36
CA ILE A 78 8.58 11.70 -11.06
C ILE A 78 9.34 10.40 -11.32
N MET A 79 9.45 9.54 -10.31
CA MET A 79 10.25 8.32 -10.39
C MET A 79 9.64 7.29 -11.35
N GLY A 80 8.30 7.19 -11.44
CA GLY A 80 7.62 6.33 -12.40
C GLY A 80 8.03 6.62 -13.84
N ASN A 81 8.08 7.91 -14.22
CA ASN A 81 8.50 8.34 -15.56
C ASN A 81 9.99 8.06 -15.85
N VAL A 82 10.85 8.14 -14.83
CA VAL A 82 12.28 7.82 -14.98
C VAL A 82 12.47 6.33 -15.23
N MET A 83 11.77 5.49 -14.48
CA MET A 83 11.90 4.04 -14.57
C MET A 83 11.45 3.46 -15.91
N ASP A 84 10.43 4.04 -16.52
CA ASP A 84 9.94 3.59 -17.84
C ASP A 84 10.93 3.90 -18.97
N ARG A 85 11.88 4.80 -18.74
CA ARG A 85 12.91 5.18 -19.74
C ARG A 85 14.26 4.46 -19.57
N VAL A 86 14.47 3.81 -18.41
CA VAL A 86 15.77 3.18 -18.10
C VAL A 86 15.68 1.68 -18.34
N HIS A 87 16.38 1.20 -19.38
CA HIS A 87 16.53 -0.22 -19.69
C HIS A 87 18.00 -0.62 -19.55
N THR A 88 18.28 -1.70 -18.85
CA THR A 88 19.66 -2.17 -18.65
C THR A 88 19.82 -3.62 -19.08
N LYS A 89 21.07 -4.02 -19.34
CA LYS A 89 21.45 -5.40 -19.70
C LYS A 89 21.11 -6.42 -18.58
N TRP A 90 20.85 -5.94 -17.34
CA TRP A 90 20.58 -6.79 -16.17
C TRP A 90 19.07 -7.06 -15.97
N GLY A 91 18.24 -6.60 -16.90
CA GLY A 91 16.79 -6.72 -16.84
C GLY A 91 16.07 -5.42 -16.44
N LYS A 92 14.72 -5.45 -16.37
CA LYS A 92 13.89 -4.27 -16.07
C LYS A 92 13.84 -3.97 -14.57
N ALA A 93 13.81 -5.00 -13.71
CA ALA A 93 13.62 -4.85 -12.26
C ALA A 93 14.91 -5.03 -11.47
N ARG A 94 15.76 -5.98 -11.87
CA ARG A 94 16.92 -6.44 -11.09
C ARG A 94 17.93 -5.33 -10.77
N HIS A 95 18.25 -4.44 -11.71
CA HIS A 95 19.23 -3.37 -11.51
C HIS A 95 18.77 -2.36 -10.48
N TRP A 96 17.45 -2.07 -10.40
CA TRP A 96 16.90 -1.13 -9.43
C TRP A 96 17.06 -1.62 -8.00
N PHE A 97 16.99 -2.94 -7.74
CA PHE A 97 17.24 -3.49 -6.42
C PHE A 97 18.66 -3.22 -5.95
N PHE A 98 19.66 -3.34 -6.82
CA PHE A 98 21.05 -3.05 -6.47
C PHE A 98 21.34 -1.56 -6.34
N TRP A 99 20.89 -0.76 -7.30
CA TRP A 99 21.19 0.68 -7.33
C TRP A 99 20.51 1.46 -6.22
N SER A 100 19.30 1.09 -5.86
CA SER A 100 18.52 1.77 -4.84
C SER A 100 18.74 1.24 -3.43
N ALA A 101 19.34 0.05 -3.28
CA ALA A 101 19.56 -0.56 -1.96
C ALA A 101 20.41 0.32 -1.05
N LEU A 102 21.53 0.83 -1.56
CA LEU A 102 22.45 1.67 -0.80
C LEU A 102 21.83 3.04 -0.45
N PRO A 103 21.26 3.82 -1.40
CA PRO A 103 20.59 5.07 -1.07
C PRO A 103 19.44 4.92 -0.07
N VAL A 104 18.60 3.88 -0.21
CA VAL A 104 17.53 3.61 0.76
C VAL A 104 18.10 3.36 2.14
N ALA A 105 19.11 2.48 2.26
CA ALA A 105 19.74 2.17 3.54
C ALA A 105 20.37 3.41 4.20
N ILE A 106 21.08 4.23 3.44
CA ILE A 106 21.67 5.49 3.95
C ILE A 106 20.55 6.42 4.48
N CYS A 107 19.48 6.61 3.73
CA CYS A 107 18.36 7.43 4.18
C CYS A 107 17.73 6.92 5.47
N VAL A 108 17.56 5.58 5.60
CA VAL A 108 17.01 4.95 6.81
C VAL A 108 17.91 5.21 8.01
N GLY A 109 19.22 5.03 7.88
CA GLY A 109 20.18 5.28 8.96
C GLY A 109 20.28 6.75 9.35
N LEU A 110 20.39 7.65 8.37
CA LEU A 110 20.55 9.08 8.62
C LEU A 110 19.31 9.76 9.17
N MET A 111 18.11 9.24 8.92
CA MET A 111 16.85 9.83 9.36
C MET A 111 16.83 10.09 10.88
N PHE A 112 17.35 9.15 11.67
CA PHE A 112 17.38 9.24 13.13
C PHE A 112 18.65 9.93 13.69
N MET A 113 19.56 10.38 12.81
CA MET A 113 20.81 11.04 13.21
C MET A 113 20.66 12.57 13.35
N CYS A 114 19.45 13.09 13.27
CA CYS A 114 19.21 14.54 13.42
C CYS A 114 19.78 15.05 14.75
N PRO A 115 20.57 16.17 14.73
CA PRO A 115 21.14 16.74 15.94
C PRO A 115 20.05 17.32 16.85
N VAL A 116 20.08 17.00 18.14
CA VAL A 116 19.11 17.51 19.14
C VAL A 116 19.25 19.02 19.30
N SER A 117 20.48 19.54 19.26
CA SER A 117 20.81 20.96 19.44
C SER A 117 20.47 21.84 18.23
N ALA A 118 20.05 21.25 17.11
CA ALA A 118 19.68 22.02 15.92
C ALA A 118 18.39 22.84 16.16
N SER A 119 18.22 23.95 15.45
CA SER A 119 16.98 24.71 15.45
C SER A 119 15.82 23.88 14.86
N ASP A 120 14.59 24.18 15.24
CA ASP A 120 13.42 23.45 14.73
C ASP A 120 13.31 23.51 13.22
N THR A 121 13.66 24.64 12.62
CA THR A 121 13.72 24.78 11.16
C THR A 121 14.69 23.78 10.52
N VAL A 122 15.89 23.61 11.10
CA VAL A 122 16.89 22.66 10.58
C VAL A 122 16.39 21.23 10.73
N LYS A 123 15.73 20.87 11.86
CA LYS A 123 15.15 19.54 12.08
C LYS A 123 14.05 19.23 11.04
N VAL A 124 13.17 20.22 10.77
CA VAL A 124 12.12 20.08 9.74
C VAL A 124 12.71 19.92 8.34
N ILE A 125 13.71 20.72 7.99
CA ILE A 125 14.39 20.60 6.69
C ILE A 125 15.10 19.23 6.57
N TRP A 126 15.77 18.78 7.65
CA TRP A 126 16.39 17.46 7.72
C TRP A 126 15.39 16.34 7.40
N ALA A 127 14.25 16.34 8.11
CA ALA A 127 13.18 15.38 7.87
C ALA A 127 12.62 15.50 6.46
N LEU A 128 12.35 16.71 5.97
CA LEU A 128 11.80 16.96 4.65
C LEU A 128 12.70 16.40 3.53
N VAL A 129 13.98 16.75 3.56
CA VAL A 129 14.94 16.34 2.52
C VAL A 129 15.13 14.83 2.56
N LEU A 130 15.47 14.25 3.71
CA LEU A 130 15.74 12.83 3.81
C LEU A 130 14.50 11.97 3.54
N TYR A 131 13.31 12.40 4.00
CA TYR A 131 12.08 11.66 3.74
C TYR A 131 11.70 11.67 2.26
N ASN A 132 11.85 12.79 1.56
CA ASN A 132 11.58 12.85 0.13
C ASN A 132 12.60 12.05 -0.70
N VAL A 133 13.90 12.11 -0.35
CA VAL A 133 14.92 11.26 -0.97
C VAL A 133 14.63 9.79 -0.72
N TYR A 134 14.28 9.42 0.53
CA TYR A 134 13.86 8.07 0.88
C TYR A 134 12.65 7.61 0.06
N CYS A 135 11.58 8.40 -0.02
CA CYS A 135 10.39 8.07 -0.80
C CYS A 135 10.73 7.85 -2.29
N THR A 136 11.58 8.70 -2.87
CA THR A 136 12.03 8.56 -4.25
C THR A 136 12.81 7.26 -4.47
N CYS A 137 13.77 6.97 -3.60
CA CYS A 137 14.58 5.75 -3.65
C CYS A 137 13.72 4.50 -3.34
N LEU A 138 12.77 4.59 -2.41
CA LEU A 138 11.85 3.50 -2.12
C LEU A 138 10.97 3.17 -3.34
N THR A 139 10.48 4.20 -4.04
CA THR A 139 9.65 4.02 -5.24
C THR A 139 10.43 3.33 -6.35
N SER A 140 11.72 3.60 -6.50
CA SER A 140 12.58 2.94 -7.49
C SER A 140 12.77 1.44 -7.24
N VAL A 141 12.54 0.96 -6.02
CA VAL A 141 12.49 -0.48 -5.69
C VAL A 141 11.07 -1.03 -5.76
N ARG A 142 10.12 -0.26 -5.27
CA ARG A 142 8.72 -0.69 -5.13
C ARG A 142 8.03 -0.94 -6.47
N LEU A 143 8.22 -0.04 -7.44
CA LEU A 143 7.61 -0.21 -8.77
C LEU A 143 8.10 -1.47 -9.49
N PRO A 144 9.42 -1.76 -9.57
CA PRO A 144 9.90 -3.04 -10.07
C PRO A 144 9.37 -4.24 -9.30
N ALA A 145 9.28 -4.16 -7.97
CA ALA A 145 8.75 -5.24 -7.15
C ALA A 145 7.29 -5.56 -7.49
N PHE A 146 6.47 -4.56 -7.79
CA PHE A 146 5.10 -4.76 -8.28
C PHE A 146 5.04 -5.32 -9.70
N SER A 147 6.03 -5.06 -10.54
CA SER A 147 6.09 -5.60 -11.90
C SER A 147 6.67 -7.02 -11.97
N LEU A 148 7.30 -7.53 -10.90
CA LEU A 148 7.90 -8.88 -10.84
C LEU A 148 6.96 -10.00 -11.33
N PRO A 149 5.67 -10.06 -10.94
CA PRO A 149 4.79 -11.12 -11.41
C PRO A 149 4.66 -11.17 -12.93
N SER A 150 4.65 -10.01 -13.59
CA SER A 150 4.53 -9.93 -15.06
C SER A 150 5.83 -10.23 -15.80
N VAL A 151 6.98 -9.99 -15.17
CA VAL A 151 8.30 -10.26 -15.74
C VAL A 151 8.74 -11.72 -15.51
N CYS A 152 8.26 -12.34 -14.43
CA CYS A 152 8.65 -13.70 -14.05
C CYS A 152 7.79 -14.81 -14.65
N SER A 153 6.53 -14.56 -15.00
CA SER A 153 5.63 -15.59 -15.53
C SER A 153 4.45 -15.01 -16.32
N ASP A 154 4.00 -15.73 -17.33
CA ASP A 154 2.75 -15.44 -18.07
C ASP A 154 1.54 -16.17 -17.46
N ASN A 155 1.78 -17.19 -16.62
CA ASN A 155 0.73 -17.94 -15.98
C ASN A 155 0.05 -17.11 -14.87
N SER A 156 -1.26 -16.87 -15.03
CA SER A 156 -2.07 -16.08 -14.10
C SER A 156 -2.00 -16.61 -12.64
N ARG A 157 -1.99 -17.94 -12.46
CA ARG A 157 -1.89 -18.56 -11.14
C ARG A 157 -0.54 -18.31 -10.49
N THR A 158 0.55 -18.41 -11.25
CA THR A 158 1.91 -18.12 -10.78
C THR A 158 2.07 -16.65 -10.41
N ARG A 159 1.51 -15.73 -11.22
CA ARG A 159 1.49 -14.28 -10.92
C ARG A 159 0.76 -13.99 -9.62
N MET A 160 -0.39 -14.60 -9.41
CA MET A 160 -1.17 -14.42 -8.18
C MET A 160 -0.40 -14.92 -6.95
N LEU A 161 0.26 -16.07 -7.05
CA LEU A 161 1.10 -16.60 -5.96
C LEU A 161 2.30 -15.70 -5.65
N LEU A 162 2.96 -15.12 -6.67
CA LEU A 162 4.06 -14.18 -6.47
C LEU A 162 3.60 -12.91 -5.74
N VAL A 163 2.45 -12.34 -6.14
CA VAL A 163 1.86 -11.18 -5.45
C VAL A 163 1.51 -11.52 -4.01
N TRP A 164 0.94 -12.69 -3.77
CA TRP A 164 0.60 -13.12 -2.43
C TRP A 164 1.84 -13.30 -1.55
N VAL A 165 2.86 -14.03 -2.02
CA VAL A 165 4.12 -14.23 -1.28
C VAL A 165 4.82 -12.89 -0.99
N ALA A 166 4.79 -11.96 -1.93
CA ALA A 166 5.31 -10.61 -1.73
C ALA A 166 4.55 -9.85 -0.62
N SER A 167 3.21 -9.95 -0.61
CA SER A 167 2.38 -9.33 0.44
C SER A 167 2.66 -9.92 1.82
N GLU A 168 2.87 -11.24 1.89
CA GLU A 168 3.25 -11.91 3.15
C GLU A 168 4.62 -11.43 3.65
N GLY A 169 5.57 -11.16 2.74
CA GLY A 169 6.84 -10.52 3.08
C GLY A 169 6.65 -9.21 3.83
N THR A 170 5.70 -8.38 3.39
CA THR A 170 5.35 -7.11 4.08
C THR A 170 4.79 -7.34 5.48
N ASN A 171 3.81 -8.24 5.61
CA ASN A 171 3.12 -8.49 6.88
C ASN A 171 4.07 -9.10 7.94
N VAL A 172 4.87 -10.09 7.54
CA VAL A 172 5.86 -10.72 8.41
C VAL A 172 6.90 -9.70 8.86
N ALA A 173 7.42 -8.89 7.93
CA ALA A 173 8.43 -7.89 8.27
C ALA A 173 7.89 -6.79 9.20
N ALA A 174 6.67 -6.33 9.00
CA ALA A 174 6.04 -5.36 9.89
C ALA A 174 5.90 -5.92 11.31
N THR A 175 5.49 -7.20 11.43
CA THR A 175 5.42 -7.91 12.72
C THR A 175 6.79 -8.04 13.37
N VAL A 176 7.80 -8.53 12.64
CA VAL A 176 9.19 -8.68 13.12
C VAL A 176 9.75 -7.33 13.56
N THR A 177 9.54 -6.27 12.77
CA THR A 177 9.97 -4.91 13.11
C THR A 177 9.38 -4.46 14.43
N GLY A 178 8.09 -4.69 14.67
CA GLY A 178 7.42 -4.37 15.94
C GLY A 178 8.07 -5.07 17.15
N TRP A 179 8.42 -6.33 17.01
CA TRP A 179 9.10 -7.08 18.10
C TRP A 179 10.53 -6.63 18.35
N ILE A 180 11.20 -6.08 17.33
CA ILE A 180 12.60 -5.62 17.43
C ILE A 180 12.67 -4.20 18.02
N ILE A 181 11.73 -3.32 17.73
CA ILE A 181 11.76 -1.91 18.14
C ILE A 181 11.83 -1.78 19.67
N GLY A 182 10.91 -2.39 20.39
CA GLY A 182 10.80 -2.27 21.84
C GLY A 182 12.10 -2.63 22.59
N PRO A 183 12.64 -3.84 22.41
CA PRO A 183 13.88 -4.28 23.06
C PRO A 183 15.09 -3.40 22.71
N ILE A 184 15.26 -3.00 21.43
CA ILE A 184 16.42 -2.18 21.03
C ILE A 184 16.36 -0.79 21.63
N VAL A 185 15.19 -0.14 21.58
CA VAL A 185 15.03 1.19 22.18
C VAL A 185 15.21 1.12 23.70
N ALA A 186 14.80 0.03 24.36
CA ALA A 186 14.93 -0.18 25.78
C ALA A 186 16.39 -0.42 26.27
N ILE A 187 17.32 -0.80 25.39
CA ILE A 187 18.76 -0.93 25.74
C ILE A 187 19.31 0.38 26.29
N TYR A 188 18.85 1.51 25.73
CA TYR A 188 19.31 2.85 26.15
C TYR A 188 18.29 3.57 27.02
N LYS A 189 17.93 2.99 28.17
CA LYS A 189 16.92 3.56 29.13
C LYS A 189 17.16 5.02 29.53
N GLY A 190 18.42 5.44 29.58
CA GLY A 190 18.80 6.81 29.92
C GLY A 190 18.79 7.81 28.74
N ASN A 191 18.84 7.30 27.52
CA ASN A 191 18.79 8.11 26.29
C ASN A 191 18.09 7.36 25.17
N PRO A 192 16.76 7.35 25.15
CA PRO A 192 15.98 6.59 24.16
C PRO A 192 16.29 6.98 22.70
N LEU A 193 16.71 8.23 22.44
CA LEU A 193 17.09 8.67 21.10
C LEU A 193 18.32 7.88 20.56
N SER A 194 19.24 7.50 21.44
CA SER A 194 20.37 6.63 21.07
C SER A 194 19.88 5.23 20.66
N GLY A 195 18.84 4.71 21.28
CA GLY A 195 18.16 3.48 20.88
C GLY A 195 17.55 3.59 19.48
N TRP A 196 16.85 4.71 19.19
CA TRP A 196 16.31 4.95 17.85
C TRP A 196 17.39 5.10 16.79
N ARG A 197 18.52 5.72 17.09
CA ARG A 197 19.69 5.81 16.20
C ARG A 197 20.28 4.46 15.89
N LEU A 198 20.49 3.63 16.91
CA LEU A 198 20.97 2.24 16.73
C LEU A 198 19.98 1.42 15.88
N LEU A 199 18.70 1.51 16.20
CA LEU A 199 17.63 0.85 15.45
C LEU A 199 17.63 1.27 13.97
N GLY A 200 17.78 2.56 13.69
CA GLY A 200 17.87 3.09 12.33
C GLY A 200 18.99 2.44 11.52
N TRP A 201 20.18 2.30 12.09
CA TRP A 201 21.31 1.64 11.41
C TRP A 201 21.14 0.12 11.29
N ILE A 202 20.56 -0.56 12.27
CA ILE A 202 20.23 -1.99 12.17
C ILE A 202 19.23 -2.23 11.03
N MET A 203 18.16 -1.41 10.97
CA MET A 203 17.17 -1.50 9.90
C MET A 203 17.74 -1.12 8.53
N ALA A 204 18.66 -0.15 8.47
CA ALA A 204 19.39 0.21 7.26
C ALA A 204 20.22 -0.97 6.73
N GLY A 205 20.99 -1.61 7.59
CA GLY A 205 21.80 -2.79 7.24
C GLY A 205 20.93 -3.98 6.80
N ALA A 206 19.84 -4.24 7.52
CA ALA A 206 18.90 -5.31 7.16
C ALA A 206 18.22 -5.02 5.81
N THR A 207 17.76 -3.80 5.58
CA THR A 207 17.14 -3.39 4.29
C THR A 207 18.13 -3.54 3.15
N LEU A 208 19.36 -3.08 3.31
CA LEU A 208 20.43 -3.22 2.31
C LEU A 208 20.67 -4.70 1.97
N LEU A 209 20.86 -5.55 2.99
CA LEU A 209 21.10 -6.98 2.81
C LEU A 209 19.95 -7.66 2.07
N LEU A 210 18.71 -7.39 2.48
CA LEU A 210 17.53 -8.00 1.89
C LEU A 210 17.29 -7.57 0.44
N LEU A 211 17.53 -6.30 0.11
CA LEU A 211 17.43 -5.81 -1.27
C LEU A 211 18.50 -6.38 -2.18
N VAL A 212 19.75 -6.48 -1.69
CA VAL A 212 20.84 -7.12 -2.43
C VAL A 212 20.53 -8.60 -2.66
N LEU A 213 20.04 -9.32 -1.63
CA LEU A 213 19.62 -10.71 -1.77
C LEU A 213 18.45 -10.87 -2.75
N ALA A 214 17.45 -9.99 -2.69
CA ALA A 214 16.34 -10.00 -3.63
C ALA A 214 16.83 -9.82 -5.08
N GLY A 215 17.70 -8.84 -5.32
CA GLY A 215 18.31 -8.62 -6.64
C GLY A 215 19.20 -9.78 -7.11
N ALA A 216 19.93 -10.42 -6.21
CA ALA A 216 20.79 -11.58 -6.52
C ALA A 216 19.98 -12.85 -6.87
N LEU A 217 18.89 -13.10 -6.15
CA LEU A 217 18.02 -14.26 -6.35
C LEU A 217 17.07 -14.10 -7.54
N LEU A 218 16.75 -12.86 -7.92
CA LEU A 218 15.82 -12.58 -9.00
C LEU A 218 16.39 -13.03 -10.34
N THR A 219 15.64 -13.91 -11.01
CA THR A 219 15.93 -14.35 -12.38
C THR A 219 14.82 -13.86 -13.29
N GLU A 220 15.11 -12.81 -14.05
CA GLU A 220 14.20 -12.32 -15.09
C GLU A 220 14.32 -13.20 -16.32
N LYS A 221 13.20 -13.73 -16.81
CA LYS A 221 13.16 -14.59 -18.00
C LYS A 221 13.02 -13.78 -19.29
N ARG A 222 12.48 -12.55 -19.21
CA ARG A 222 12.39 -11.64 -20.35
C ARG A 222 13.56 -10.68 -20.34
N ASN A 223 14.37 -10.75 -21.39
CA ASN A 223 15.45 -9.78 -21.63
C ASN A 223 14.85 -8.42 -22.00
N GLY A 224 15.60 -7.33 -21.80
CA GLY A 224 15.15 -5.99 -22.16
C GLY A 224 14.66 -5.87 -23.61
N ALA A 225 15.29 -6.60 -24.55
CA ALA A 225 14.92 -6.63 -25.95
C ALA A 225 13.53 -7.28 -26.21
N ASP A 226 13.17 -8.31 -25.45
CA ASP A 226 11.83 -8.95 -25.57
C ASP A 226 10.73 -8.01 -25.06
N LEU A 227 11.03 -7.23 -24.02
CA LEU A 227 10.11 -6.23 -23.48
C LEU A 227 9.94 -5.04 -24.43
N GLU A 228 11.02 -4.56 -25.04
CA GLU A 228 10.97 -3.52 -26.09
C GLU A 228 10.14 -3.98 -27.29
N ARG A 229 10.30 -5.23 -27.71
CA ARG A 229 9.51 -5.81 -28.79
C ARG A 229 8.02 -5.89 -28.43
N ILE A 230 7.67 -6.38 -27.25
CA ILE A 230 6.28 -6.44 -26.76
C ILE A 230 5.70 -5.03 -26.61
N GLU A 231 6.48 -4.06 -26.14
CA GLU A 231 6.05 -2.67 -26.07
C GLU A 231 5.90 -2.02 -27.45
N ALA A 232 6.77 -2.35 -28.41
CA ALA A 232 6.68 -1.90 -29.80
C ALA A 232 5.46 -2.49 -30.49
N GLU A 233 5.20 -3.80 -30.31
CA GLU A 233 4.01 -4.48 -30.80
C GLU A 233 2.72 -3.89 -30.17
N ARG A 234 2.73 -3.60 -28.88
CA ARG A 234 1.63 -2.93 -28.16
C ARG A 234 1.42 -1.49 -28.63
N LYS A 235 2.50 -0.77 -28.91
CA LYS A 235 2.44 0.58 -29.49
C LYS A 235 1.93 0.54 -30.93
N ALA A 236 2.36 -0.43 -31.75
CA ALA A 236 1.88 -0.60 -33.11
C ALA A 236 0.37 -0.94 -33.14
N MET A 237 -0.10 -1.80 -32.24
CA MET A 237 -1.54 -2.07 -32.08
C MET A 237 -2.32 -0.85 -31.57
N LYS A 238 -1.74 -0.01 -30.71
CA LYS A 238 -2.35 1.25 -30.25
C LYS A 238 -2.34 2.36 -31.31
N HIS A 239 -1.46 2.31 -32.31
CA HIS A 239 -1.45 3.29 -33.40
C HIS A 239 -2.66 3.18 -34.35
N THR A 240 -3.42 2.11 -34.27
CA THR A 240 -4.69 1.95 -35.00
C THR A 240 -5.85 2.65 -34.29
N GLU A 241 -5.74 2.93 -32.99
CA GLU A 241 -6.69 3.73 -32.24
C GLU A 241 -6.20 5.19 -32.15
N LYS A 242 -7.01 6.14 -32.60
CA LYS A 242 -6.75 7.58 -32.52
C LYS A 242 -6.29 7.95 -31.10
N ALA A 243 -5.02 8.30 -30.94
CA ALA A 243 -4.43 8.60 -29.62
C ALA A 243 -5.15 9.82 -29.02
N MET A 244 -6.03 9.54 -28.06
CA MET A 244 -6.79 10.58 -27.35
C MET A 244 -5.84 11.36 -26.43
N GLY A 245 -5.94 12.68 -26.39
CA GLY A 245 -5.11 13.51 -25.50
C GLY A 245 -5.35 13.17 -24.02
N LEU A 246 -4.29 13.23 -23.19
CA LEU A 246 -4.41 12.92 -21.76
C LEU A 246 -5.52 13.72 -21.07
N GLY A 247 -5.68 15.01 -21.38
CA GLY A 247 -6.74 15.85 -20.82
C GLY A 247 -8.15 15.37 -21.16
N GLU A 248 -8.32 14.82 -22.36
CA GLU A 248 -9.59 14.26 -22.80
C GLU A 248 -9.89 12.93 -22.07
N GLN A 249 -8.87 12.09 -21.87
CA GLN A 249 -9.01 10.84 -21.10
C GLN A 249 -9.42 11.14 -19.64
N TYR A 250 -8.81 12.13 -18.99
CA TYR A 250 -9.22 12.56 -17.65
C TYR A 250 -10.64 13.13 -17.62
N SER A 251 -11.07 13.86 -18.65
CA SER A 251 -12.43 14.39 -18.74
C SER A 251 -13.47 13.27 -18.77
N TYR A 252 -13.24 12.19 -19.53
CA TYR A 252 -14.13 11.03 -19.56
C TYR A 252 -14.16 10.27 -18.23
N LEU A 253 -13.01 10.10 -17.56
CA LEU A 253 -12.97 9.49 -16.23
C LEU A 253 -13.77 10.29 -15.20
N LEU A 254 -13.64 11.61 -15.18
CA LEU A 254 -14.39 12.48 -14.27
C LEU A 254 -15.90 12.52 -14.58
N ARG A 255 -16.31 12.19 -15.80
CA ARG A 255 -17.73 12.03 -16.17
C ARG A 255 -18.28 10.63 -15.85
N ASN A 256 -17.43 9.68 -15.50
CA ASN A 256 -17.82 8.34 -15.12
C ASN A 256 -18.22 8.28 -13.64
N LYS A 257 -19.53 8.35 -13.37
CA LYS A 257 -20.07 8.36 -12.00
C LYS A 257 -19.67 7.15 -11.16
N TYR A 258 -19.59 5.94 -11.76
CA TYR A 258 -19.21 4.73 -11.02
C TYR A 258 -17.73 4.70 -10.71
N TRP A 259 -16.90 5.28 -11.57
CA TRP A 259 -15.50 5.47 -11.30
C TRP A 259 -15.29 6.49 -10.16
N LEU A 260 -16.01 7.62 -10.15
CA LEU A 260 -15.96 8.59 -9.04
C LEU A 260 -16.40 7.99 -7.71
N LEU A 261 -17.47 7.19 -7.72
CA LEU A 261 -17.93 6.47 -6.51
C LEU A 261 -16.89 5.48 -6.01
N PHE A 262 -16.25 4.74 -6.92
CA PHE A 262 -15.15 3.86 -6.56
C PHE A 262 -13.98 4.63 -5.93
N GLN A 263 -13.59 5.77 -6.52
CA GLN A 263 -12.52 6.62 -5.98
C GLN A 263 -12.87 7.22 -4.62
N GLY A 264 -14.12 7.62 -4.41
CA GLY A 264 -14.61 8.08 -3.10
C GLY A 264 -14.46 7.00 -2.02
N GLY A 265 -14.86 5.77 -2.34
CA GLY A 265 -14.66 4.62 -1.43
C GLY A 265 -13.17 4.32 -1.17
N GLY A 266 -12.34 4.39 -2.23
CA GLY A 266 -10.89 4.20 -2.14
C GLY A 266 -10.20 5.27 -1.27
N LEU A 267 -10.59 6.54 -1.43
CA LEU A 267 -10.13 7.65 -0.57
C LEU A 267 -10.43 7.37 0.90
N CYS A 268 -11.67 7.01 1.22
CA CYS A 268 -12.07 6.71 2.59
C CYS A 268 -11.30 5.53 3.18
N ASN A 269 -11.08 4.48 2.39
CA ASN A 269 -10.28 3.32 2.80
C ASN A 269 -8.81 3.70 3.05
N GLY A 270 -8.20 4.48 2.14
CA GLY A 270 -6.84 4.98 2.29
C GLY A 270 -6.67 5.91 3.50
N MET A 271 -7.63 6.80 3.75
CA MET A 271 -7.64 7.65 4.95
C MET A 271 -7.76 6.82 6.22
N SER A 272 -8.64 5.79 6.24
CA SER A 272 -8.76 4.89 7.39
C SER A 272 -7.44 4.20 7.75
N LEU A 273 -6.71 3.71 6.73
CA LEU A 273 -5.38 3.12 6.92
C LEU A 273 -4.35 4.17 7.37
N GLY A 274 -4.38 5.35 6.77
CA GLY A 274 -3.48 6.45 7.10
C GLY A 274 -3.63 6.92 8.55
N PHE A 275 -4.85 7.07 9.04
CA PHE A 275 -5.12 7.39 10.44
C PHE A 275 -4.64 6.30 11.38
N LEU A 276 -4.97 5.04 11.08
CA LEU A 276 -4.58 3.90 11.90
C LEU A 276 -3.05 3.79 12.02
N ILE A 277 -2.34 3.80 10.90
CA ILE A 277 -0.89 3.62 10.87
C ILE A 277 -0.18 4.84 11.44
N GLY A 278 -0.61 6.04 11.05
CA GLY A 278 0.02 7.29 11.47
C GLY A 278 -0.13 7.61 12.97
N SER A 279 -1.29 7.27 13.57
CA SER A 279 -1.52 7.50 15.00
C SER A 279 -1.01 6.36 15.89
N MET A 280 -0.68 5.19 15.32
CA MET A 280 -0.34 3.99 16.07
C MET A 280 0.84 4.20 17.02
N GLY A 281 1.92 4.84 16.56
CA GLY A 281 3.11 5.08 17.36
C GLY A 281 2.80 5.92 18.61
N TYR A 282 2.07 7.03 18.42
CA TYR A 282 1.64 7.90 19.53
C TYR A 282 0.70 7.17 20.48
N TRP A 283 -0.27 6.43 19.94
CA TRP A 283 -1.24 5.70 20.74
C TRP A 283 -0.56 4.62 21.60
N ILE A 284 0.37 3.86 21.01
CA ILE A 284 1.13 2.85 21.75
C ILE A 284 1.97 3.48 22.85
N GLN A 285 2.66 4.58 22.55
CA GLN A 285 3.57 5.22 23.51
C GLN A 285 2.85 5.93 24.65
N HIS A 286 1.75 6.61 24.37
CA HIS A 286 1.10 7.50 25.34
C HIS A 286 -0.21 6.95 25.94
N VAL A 287 -0.80 5.93 25.34
CA VAL A 287 -2.06 5.37 25.84
C VAL A 287 -1.88 3.92 26.27
N LEU A 288 -1.36 3.04 25.39
CA LEU A 288 -1.24 1.63 25.69
C LEU A 288 -0.07 1.30 26.61
N GLY A 289 1.11 1.87 26.38
CA GLY A 289 2.30 1.64 27.20
C GLY A 289 2.07 1.95 28.68
N PRO A 290 1.58 3.16 29.04
CA PRO A 290 1.28 3.52 30.42
C PRO A 290 0.20 2.66 31.07
N SER A 291 -0.70 2.04 30.29
CA SER A 291 -1.77 1.17 30.85
C SER A 291 -1.26 -0.18 31.38
N GLY A 292 -0.06 -0.62 30.96
CA GLY A 292 0.52 -1.93 31.33
C GLY A 292 -0.21 -3.16 30.75
N LEU A 293 -1.26 -2.98 29.99
CA LEU A 293 -2.12 -4.07 29.47
C LEU A 293 -1.44 -4.95 28.43
N ALA A 294 -0.46 -4.42 27.72
CA ALA A 294 0.23 -5.09 26.62
C ALA A 294 1.57 -5.75 27.03
N GLY A 295 1.90 -5.79 28.32
CA GLY A 295 3.15 -6.35 28.84
C GLY A 295 4.39 -5.54 28.44
N ASP A 296 5.53 -6.20 28.36
CA ASP A 296 6.84 -5.54 28.18
C ASP A 296 7.08 -5.01 26.74
N ASN A 297 6.35 -5.51 25.76
CA ASN A 297 6.50 -5.06 24.36
C ASN A 297 5.17 -4.76 23.68
N PRO A 298 4.54 -3.62 24.01
CA PRO A 298 3.26 -3.22 23.42
C PRO A 298 3.33 -3.02 21.89
N ILE A 299 4.49 -2.62 21.36
CA ILE A 299 4.72 -2.43 19.93
C ILE A 299 4.61 -3.78 19.19
N GLY A 300 5.34 -4.79 19.66
CA GLY A 300 5.33 -6.12 19.07
C GLY A 300 3.96 -6.77 19.11
N LEU A 301 3.23 -6.61 20.22
CA LEU A 301 1.88 -7.14 20.36
C LEU A 301 0.92 -6.53 19.34
N ILE A 302 0.86 -5.18 19.27
CA ILE A 302 -0.05 -4.49 18.34
C ILE A 302 0.30 -4.80 16.88
N MET A 303 1.59 -4.83 16.52
CA MET A 303 2.00 -5.23 15.18
C MET A 303 1.57 -6.66 14.84
N THR A 304 1.64 -7.58 15.79
CA THR A 304 1.16 -8.96 15.62
C THR A 304 -0.35 -8.99 15.40
N VAL A 305 -1.11 -8.31 16.25
CA VAL A 305 -2.58 -8.24 16.16
C VAL A 305 -3.04 -7.56 14.86
N MET A 306 -2.26 -6.64 14.32
CA MET A 306 -2.57 -5.98 13.05
C MET A 306 -2.24 -6.84 11.82
N ASN A 307 -1.08 -7.49 11.79
CA ASN A 307 -0.57 -8.09 10.55
C ASN A 307 -0.90 -9.58 10.42
N VAL A 308 -0.87 -10.36 11.51
CA VAL A 308 -1.15 -11.81 11.44
C VAL A 308 -2.57 -12.11 10.94
N PRO A 309 -3.64 -11.40 11.36
CA PRO A 309 -4.97 -11.60 10.80
C PRO A 309 -5.04 -11.29 9.30
N MET A 310 -4.28 -10.31 8.82
CA MET A 310 -4.23 -9.99 7.39
C MET A 310 -3.60 -11.10 6.54
N MET A 311 -2.66 -11.88 7.11
CA MET A 311 -2.07 -13.04 6.44
C MET A 311 -3.08 -14.18 6.26
N VAL A 312 -3.94 -14.38 7.24
CA VAL A 312 -4.91 -15.50 7.26
C VAL A 312 -6.22 -15.15 6.54
N ALA A 313 -6.62 -13.89 6.57
CA ALA A 313 -7.92 -13.44 6.05
C ALA A 313 -8.20 -13.81 4.57
N PRO A 314 -7.24 -13.76 3.62
CA PRO A 314 -7.48 -14.16 2.24
C PRO A 314 -7.96 -15.60 2.08
N PHE A 315 -7.51 -16.51 2.95
CA PHE A 315 -7.95 -17.91 2.93
C PHE A 315 -9.39 -18.07 3.42
N LEU A 316 -9.80 -17.24 4.38
CA LEU A 316 -11.16 -17.28 4.93
C LEU A 316 -12.21 -16.77 3.95
N ILE A 317 -11.84 -15.86 3.05
CA ILE A 317 -12.77 -15.26 2.10
C ILE A 317 -12.99 -16.11 0.84
N LEU A 318 -12.04 -16.99 0.48
CA LEU A 318 -12.13 -17.80 -0.74
C LEU A 318 -13.45 -18.56 -0.92
N PRO A 319 -14.05 -19.18 0.13
CA PRO A 319 -15.35 -19.82 0.00
C PRO A 319 -16.49 -18.83 -0.33
N PHE A 320 -16.44 -17.63 0.22
CA PHE A 320 -17.50 -16.62 0.08
C PHE A 320 -17.52 -15.94 -1.30
N ILE A 321 -16.35 -15.79 -1.96
CA ILE A 321 -16.24 -15.16 -3.28
C ILE A 321 -17.09 -15.90 -4.34
N LYS A 322 -17.32 -17.20 -4.17
CA LYS A 322 -18.10 -18.00 -5.11
C LYS A 322 -19.61 -17.72 -5.03
N PHE A 323 -20.10 -17.28 -3.86
CA PHE A 323 -21.53 -17.16 -3.58
C PHE A 323 -22.02 -15.71 -3.51
N VAL A 324 -21.12 -14.76 -3.24
CA VAL A 324 -21.47 -13.36 -2.98
C VAL A 324 -20.83 -12.45 -4.02
N ASP A 325 -21.62 -11.52 -4.55
CA ASP A 325 -21.09 -10.51 -5.50
C ASP A 325 -20.00 -9.64 -4.87
N ALA A 326 -18.96 -9.32 -5.64
CA ALA A 326 -17.82 -8.52 -5.20
C ALA A 326 -18.23 -7.18 -4.58
N LYS A 327 -19.27 -6.52 -5.12
CA LYS A 327 -19.83 -5.30 -4.52
C LYS A 327 -20.32 -5.53 -3.10
N ASN A 328 -21.14 -6.57 -2.91
CA ASN A 328 -21.73 -6.90 -1.61
C ASN A 328 -20.64 -7.29 -0.60
N ILE A 329 -19.60 -8.00 -1.06
CA ILE A 329 -18.43 -8.33 -0.23
C ILE A 329 -17.75 -7.04 0.27
N VAL A 330 -17.44 -6.11 -0.63
CA VAL A 330 -16.76 -4.86 -0.26
C VAL A 330 -17.63 -4.02 0.69
N VAL A 331 -18.92 -3.87 0.40
CA VAL A 331 -19.86 -3.10 1.23
C VAL A 331 -20.03 -3.73 2.62
N MET A 332 -20.24 -5.03 2.67
CA MET A 332 -20.42 -5.76 3.93
C MET A 332 -19.17 -5.69 4.81
N PHE A 333 -18.01 -6.01 4.25
CA PHE A 333 -16.77 -6.02 5.02
C PHE A 333 -16.30 -4.63 5.40
N MET A 334 -16.46 -3.63 4.55
CA MET A 334 -16.13 -2.26 4.91
C MET A 334 -17.08 -1.71 6.01
N GLY A 335 -18.38 -2.05 5.94
CA GLY A 335 -19.34 -1.74 7.00
C GLY A 335 -19.03 -2.45 8.32
N LEU A 336 -18.69 -3.74 8.28
CA LEU A 336 -18.25 -4.47 9.48
C LEU A 336 -16.95 -3.86 10.06
N GLY A 337 -16.01 -3.48 9.20
CA GLY A 337 -14.79 -2.80 9.62
C GLY A 337 -15.05 -1.47 10.33
N ALA A 338 -16.05 -0.71 9.85
CA ALA A 338 -16.51 0.51 10.53
C ALA A 338 -17.11 0.19 11.90
N VAL A 339 -17.98 -0.81 12.00
CA VAL A 339 -18.58 -1.24 13.27
C VAL A 339 -17.52 -1.70 14.27
N PHE A 340 -16.55 -2.51 13.83
CA PHE A 340 -15.47 -2.97 14.71
C PHE A 340 -14.58 -1.82 15.17
N SER A 341 -14.25 -0.89 14.28
CA SER A 341 -13.43 0.28 14.60
C SER A 341 -14.13 1.22 15.60
N LEU A 342 -15.40 1.52 15.38
CA LEU A 342 -16.21 2.32 16.29
C LEU A 342 -16.49 1.59 17.60
N GLY A 343 -16.66 0.27 17.57
CA GLY A 343 -16.76 -0.60 18.74
C GLY A 343 -15.50 -0.55 19.60
N MET A 344 -14.30 -0.60 18.99
CA MET A 344 -13.03 -0.40 19.72
C MET A 344 -12.96 0.97 20.37
N TRP A 345 -13.41 2.02 19.68
CA TRP A 345 -13.44 3.38 20.23
C TRP A 345 -14.41 3.51 21.40
N ALA A 346 -15.60 2.91 21.32
CA ALA A 346 -16.59 2.93 22.39
C ALA A 346 -16.16 2.12 23.62
N CYS A 347 -15.55 0.94 23.42
CA CYS A 347 -15.06 0.08 24.52
C CYS A 347 -13.79 0.67 25.15
N GLY A 348 -12.94 1.33 24.36
CA GLY A 348 -11.63 1.79 24.76
C GLY A 348 -10.77 0.64 25.30
N LEU A 349 -9.84 0.94 26.21
CA LEU A 349 -9.01 -0.06 26.89
C LEU A 349 -9.68 -0.70 28.12
N LYS A 350 -10.91 -0.28 28.47
CA LYS A 350 -11.62 -0.81 29.64
C LYS A 350 -11.86 -2.31 29.56
N ILE A 351 -12.11 -2.81 28.35
CA ILE A 351 -12.31 -4.24 28.08
C ILE A 351 -11.25 -4.69 27.09
N TRP A 352 -10.03 -4.86 27.58
CA TRP A 352 -8.83 -5.13 26.76
C TRP A 352 -8.99 -6.32 25.79
N TRP A 353 -9.51 -7.45 26.28
CA TRP A 353 -9.67 -8.61 25.40
C TRP A 353 -10.66 -8.36 24.26
N LEU A 354 -11.75 -7.61 24.51
CA LEU A 354 -12.70 -7.25 23.46
C LEU A 354 -12.09 -6.31 22.43
N PHE A 355 -11.28 -5.34 22.88
CA PHE A 355 -10.52 -4.48 22.01
C PHE A 355 -9.62 -5.26 21.06
N VAL A 356 -8.86 -6.25 21.58
CA VAL A 356 -7.97 -7.10 20.77
C VAL A 356 -8.77 -7.94 19.76
N VAL A 357 -9.88 -8.53 20.17
CA VAL A 357 -10.77 -9.31 19.27
C VAL A 357 -11.33 -8.44 18.16
N LEU A 358 -11.84 -7.24 18.49
CA LEU A 358 -12.37 -6.31 17.50
C LEU A 358 -11.30 -5.85 16.52
N MET A 359 -10.06 -5.65 16.99
CA MET A 359 -8.93 -5.28 16.16
C MET A 359 -8.54 -6.40 15.18
N ILE A 360 -8.50 -7.65 15.65
CA ILE A 360 -8.29 -8.83 14.80
C ILE A 360 -9.37 -8.91 13.71
N LEU A 361 -10.64 -8.84 14.09
CA LEU A 361 -11.75 -8.88 13.15
C LEU A 361 -11.71 -7.74 12.14
N ARG A 362 -11.38 -6.53 12.58
CA ARG A 362 -11.21 -5.38 11.70
C ARG A 362 -10.12 -5.60 10.65
N GLN A 363 -8.98 -6.16 11.04
CA GLN A 363 -7.88 -6.43 10.11
C GLN A 363 -8.24 -7.53 9.09
N CYS A 364 -8.93 -8.58 9.54
CA CYS A 364 -9.46 -9.61 8.63
C CYS A 364 -10.36 -9.00 7.56
N VAL A 365 -11.35 -8.20 7.95
CA VAL A 365 -12.30 -7.62 6.99
C VAL A 365 -11.64 -6.58 6.09
N GLY A 366 -10.67 -5.81 6.60
CA GLY A 366 -9.89 -4.84 5.83
C GLY A 366 -9.08 -5.49 4.70
N SER A 367 -8.45 -6.65 4.95
CA SER A 367 -7.74 -7.44 3.94
C SER A 367 -8.70 -7.90 2.83
N CYS A 368 -9.90 -8.32 3.19
CA CYS A 368 -10.94 -8.75 2.25
C CYS A 368 -11.44 -7.61 1.35
N VAL A 369 -11.58 -6.39 1.89
CA VAL A 369 -11.94 -5.19 1.12
C VAL A 369 -10.89 -4.91 0.06
N ASN A 370 -9.60 -4.89 0.44
CA ASN A 370 -8.50 -4.60 -0.50
C ASN A 370 -8.43 -5.61 -1.65
N GLY A 371 -8.64 -6.89 -1.38
CA GLY A 371 -8.65 -7.94 -2.40
C GLY A 371 -9.81 -7.82 -3.39
N SER A 372 -11.00 -7.42 -2.92
CA SER A 372 -12.23 -7.39 -3.73
C SER A 372 -12.47 -6.06 -4.44
N ALA A 373 -11.88 -4.95 -3.97
CA ALA A 373 -12.10 -3.62 -4.51
C ALA A 373 -11.66 -3.49 -5.98
N ASN A 374 -10.60 -4.18 -6.39
CA ASN A 374 -10.10 -4.14 -7.77
C ASN A 374 -11.14 -4.62 -8.81
N VAL A 375 -12.05 -5.53 -8.42
CA VAL A 375 -13.15 -5.96 -9.28
C VAL A 375 -14.12 -4.82 -9.55
N LEU A 376 -14.38 -3.96 -8.57
CA LEU A 376 -15.24 -2.78 -8.75
C LEU A 376 -14.59 -1.74 -9.66
N LEU A 377 -13.27 -1.58 -9.61
CA LEU A 377 -12.53 -0.72 -10.54
C LEU A 377 -12.72 -1.20 -11.99
N THR A 378 -12.54 -2.50 -12.26
CA THR A 378 -12.74 -3.07 -13.59
C THR A 378 -14.18 -2.83 -14.08
N ARG A 379 -15.21 -3.04 -13.25
CA ARG A 379 -16.61 -2.75 -13.60
C ARG A 379 -16.86 -1.27 -13.93
N ALA A 380 -16.20 -0.38 -13.20
CA ALA A 380 -16.31 1.06 -13.46
C ALA A 380 -15.65 1.46 -14.80
N ILE A 381 -14.54 0.80 -15.16
CA ILE A 381 -13.87 0.98 -16.46
C ILE A 381 -14.75 0.45 -17.59
N ASP A 382 -15.32 -0.76 -17.46
CA ASP A 382 -16.24 -1.35 -18.46
C ASP A 382 -17.46 -0.44 -18.69
N TYR A 383 -18.00 0.19 -17.63
CA TYR A 383 -19.07 1.17 -17.78
C TYR A 383 -18.61 2.42 -18.56
N GLY A 384 -17.38 2.86 -18.35
CA GLY A 384 -16.77 3.98 -19.10
C GLY A 384 -16.65 3.64 -20.58
N GLU A 385 -16.18 2.45 -20.92
CA GLU A 385 -16.08 1.94 -22.28
C GLU A 385 -17.45 1.84 -22.95
N TRP A 386 -18.44 1.28 -22.26
CA TRP A 386 -19.82 1.19 -22.75
C TRP A 386 -20.42 2.55 -23.08
N LYS A 387 -20.21 3.53 -22.19
CA LYS A 387 -20.86 4.86 -22.32
C LYS A 387 -20.14 5.79 -23.28
N PHE A 388 -18.81 5.76 -23.30
CA PHE A 388 -17.96 6.73 -24.01
C PHE A 388 -17.19 6.10 -25.19
N GLY A 389 -17.27 4.78 -25.38
CA GLY A 389 -16.57 4.07 -26.47
C GLY A 389 -15.07 3.95 -26.30
N VAL A 390 -14.51 4.29 -25.13
CA VAL A 390 -13.06 4.27 -24.88
C VAL A 390 -12.72 3.55 -23.60
N ARG A 391 -11.85 2.55 -23.69
CA ARG A 391 -11.33 1.80 -22.55
C ARG A 391 -10.15 2.51 -21.92
N GLN A 392 -10.28 2.94 -20.66
CA GLN A 392 -9.27 3.76 -19.96
C GLN A 392 -8.68 3.04 -18.76
N GLU A 393 -8.23 1.81 -18.95
CA GLU A 393 -7.72 0.96 -17.86
C GLU A 393 -6.41 1.51 -17.25
N GLY A 394 -5.47 1.92 -18.09
CA GLY A 394 -4.16 2.42 -17.64
C GLY A 394 -4.24 3.74 -16.89
N VAL A 395 -4.99 4.71 -17.41
CA VAL A 395 -5.14 6.04 -16.78
C VAL A 395 -5.99 5.93 -15.51
N GLY A 396 -7.06 5.13 -15.55
CA GLY A 396 -7.94 4.92 -14.39
C GLY A 396 -7.23 4.26 -13.21
N SER A 397 -6.39 3.25 -13.43
CA SER A 397 -5.63 2.57 -12.38
C SER A 397 -4.48 3.44 -11.83
N SER A 398 -3.78 4.19 -12.69
CA SER A 398 -2.73 5.12 -12.29
C SER A 398 -3.27 6.23 -11.40
N PHE A 399 -4.42 6.80 -11.77
CA PHE A 399 -5.08 7.82 -10.97
C PHE A 399 -5.54 7.27 -9.61
N SER A 400 -6.09 6.03 -9.57
CA SER A 400 -6.48 5.38 -8.31
C SER A 400 -5.28 5.19 -7.38
N SER A 401 -4.13 4.81 -7.92
CA SER A 401 -2.90 4.68 -7.13
C SER A 401 -2.41 6.01 -6.56
N ALA A 402 -2.45 7.07 -7.36
CA ALA A 402 -2.10 8.42 -6.91
C ALA A 402 -3.07 8.91 -5.82
N LEU A 403 -4.36 8.69 -6.00
CA LEU A 403 -5.40 9.10 -5.05
C LEU A 403 -5.27 8.38 -3.70
N ASN A 404 -4.92 7.10 -3.72
CA ASN A 404 -4.65 6.33 -2.50
C ASN A 404 -3.50 6.94 -1.67
N LYS A 405 -2.43 7.40 -2.33
CA LYS A 405 -1.32 8.08 -1.65
C LYS A 405 -1.74 9.45 -1.10
N VAL A 406 -2.50 10.22 -1.88
CA VAL A 406 -3.05 11.51 -1.42
C VAL A 406 -3.90 11.30 -0.17
N SER A 407 -4.73 10.25 -0.12
CA SER A 407 -5.56 9.95 1.06
C SER A 407 -4.74 9.67 2.31
N MET A 408 -3.61 8.94 2.17
CA MET A 408 -2.69 8.72 3.29
C MET A 408 -1.99 10.02 3.73
N GLY A 409 -1.57 10.87 2.78
CA GLY A 409 -0.99 12.18 3.07
C GLY A 409 -1.95 13.10 3.81
N VAL A 410 -3.21 13.17 3.37
CA VAL A 410 -4.28 13.92 4.05
C VAL A 410 -4.49 13.40 5.47
N ALA A 411 -4.54 12.08 5.65
CA ALA A 411 -4.70 11.47 6.98
C ALA A 411 -3.55 11.88 7.92
N THR A 412 -2.31 11.89 7.42
CA THR A 412 -1.14 12.31 8.22
C THR A 412 -1.16 13.80 8.55
N ALA A 413 -1.60 14.64 7.63
CA ALA A 413 -1.76 16.08 7.88
C ALA A 413 -2.84 16.36 8.93
N VAL A 414 -4.00 15.68 8.83
CA VAL A 414 -5.09 15.78 9.82
C VAL A 414 -4.62 15.28 11.20
N LEU A 415 -3.85 14.18 11.25
CA LEU A 415 -3.24 13.68 12.47
C LEU A 415 -2.41 14.77 13.15
N GLY A 416 -1.48 15.38 12.41
CA GLY A 416 -0.62 16.45 12.94
C GLY A 416 -1.42 17.65 13.45
N PHE A 417 -2.46 18.06 12.72
CA PHE A 417 -3.34 19.16 13.09
C PHE A 417 -4.14 18.85 14.37
N VAL A 418 -4.72 17.67 14.50
CA VAL A 418 -5.49 17.25 15.68
C VAL A 418 -4.58 17.16 16.91
N LEU A 419 -3.37 16.61 16.77
CA LEU A 419 -2.40 16.56 17.87
C LEU A 419 -1.97 17.95 18.32
N ALA A 420 -1.66 18.85 17.41
CA ALA A 420 -1.27 20.22 17.75
C ALA A 420 -2.38 20.98 18.52
N ASN A 421 -3.66 20.74 18.14
CA ASN A 421 -4.80 21.38 18.82
C ASN A 421 -5.25 20.68 20.12
N SER A 422 -4.80 19.44 20.36
CA SER A 422 -5.13 18.69 21.59
C SER A 422 -4.28 19.08 22.80
N GLY A 423 -3.35 20.05 22.65
CA GLY A 423 -2.39 20.43 23.68
C GLY A 423 -1.20 19.48 23.78
N TYR A 424 -0.95 18.67 22.77
CA TYR A 424 0.20 17.79 22.73
C TYR A 424 1.51 18.56 22.53
N SER A 425 2.41 18.52 23.52
CA SER A 425 3.68 19.26 23.50
C SER A 425 4.92 18.40 23.30
N GLY A 426 4.75 17.08 23.07
CA GLY A 426 5.88 16.14 22.91
C GLY A 426 6.55 15.77 24.24
N GLY A 427 7.02 14.53 24.38
CA GLY A 427 7.94 14.06 25.43
C GLY A 427 7.43 14.06 26.88
N GLY A 428 6.20 14.49 27.16
CA GLY A 428 5.64 14.59 28.51
C GLY A 428 4.49 13.60 28.79
N THR A 429 3.99 13.63 30.03
CA THR A 429 2.73 12.98 30.39
C THR A 429 1.58 13.66 29.66
N VAL A 430 0.81 12.90 28.94
CA VAL A 430 -0.26 13.37 28.07
C VAL A 430 -1.53 13.60 28.88
N GLY A 431 -2.14 14.79 28.78
CA GLY A 431 -3.41 15.10 29.43
C GLY A 431 -4.58 14.26 28.89
N GLU A 432 -5.68 14.21 29.62
CA GLU A 432 -6.89 13.45 29.26
C GLU A 432 -7.43 13.84 27.86
N SER A 433 -7.39 15.12 27.50
CA SER A 433 -7.84 15.64 26.22
C SER A 433 -7.01 15.04 25.05
N THR A 434 -5.71 14.95 25.23
CA THR A 434 -4.82 14.37 24.21
C THR A 434 -4.97 12.84 24.15
N GLN A 435 -5.17 12.15 25.26
CA GLN A 435 -5.48 10.72 25.25
C GLN A 435 -6.80 10.43 24.51
N ALA A 436 -7.83 11.25 24.75
CA ALA A 436 -9.11 11.14 24.03
C ALA A 436 -8.93 11.40 22.53
N ALA A 437 -8.12 12.39 22.14
CA ALA A 437 -7.79 12.69 20.76
C ALA A 437 -7.03 11.52 20.09
N LEU A 438 -6.04 10.92 20.77
CA LEU A 438 -5.31 9.75 20.29
C LEU A 438 -6.20 8.52 20.12
N ASN A 439 -7.11 8.26 21.06
CA ASN A 439 -8.10 7.20 20.95
C ASN A 439 -9.03 7.43 19.76
N PHE A 440 -9.48 8.66 19.55
CA PHE A 440 -10.32 9.02 18.41
C PHE A 440 -9.58 8.87 17.08
N LEU A 441 -8.33 9.33 16.99
CA LEU A 441 -7.48 9.22 15.79
C LEU A 441 -7.18 7.76 15.43
N PHE A 442 -6.91 6.91 16.42
CA PHE A 442 -6.52 5.51 16.19
C PHE A 442 -7.72 4.59 15.91
N MET A 443 -8.88 4.85 16.51
CA MET A 443 -10.04 3.96 16.45
C MET A 443 -11.27 4.62 15.81
N GLY A 444 -11.65 5.82 16.26
CA GLY A 444 -12.89 6.48 15.87
C GLY A 444 -12.85 7.00 14.43
N LEU A 445 -11.84 7.76 14.09
CA LEU A 445 -11.72 8.39 12.77
C LEU A 445 -11.57 7.36 11.63
N PRO A 446 -10.76 6.28 11.78
CA PRO A 446 -10.76 5.17 10.83
C PRO A 446 -12.13 4.52 10.64
N GLY A 447 -12.90 4.36 11.73
CA GLY A 447 -14.26 3.81 11.67
C GLY A 447 -15.23 4.71 10.90
N ILE A 448 -15.20 6.02 11.14
CA ILE A 448 -16.00 7.00 10.40
C ILE A 448 -15.64 6.99 8.93
N ALA A 449 -14.35 6.99 8.58
CA ALA A 449 -13.90 6.92 7.19
C ALA A 449 -14.41 5.65 6.50
N MET A 450 -14.35 4.48 7.16
CA MET A 450 -14.90 3.23 6.63
C MET A 450 -16.41 3.28 6.47
N ALA A 451 -17.14 3.88 7.41
CA ALA A 451 -18.59 4.04 7.31
C ALA A 451 -18.99 4.88 6.09
N VAL A 452 -18.32 6.02 5.88
CA VAL A 452 -18.54 6.88 4.69
C VAL A 452 -18.17 6.12 3.41
N GLY A 453 -17.05 5.41 3.40
CA GLY A 453 -16.63 4.61 2.25
C GLY A 453 -17.60 3.47 1.92
N THR A 454 -18.26 2.89 2.92
CA THR A 454 -19.33 1.89 2.72
C THR A 454 -20.48 2.46 1.89
N VAL A 455 -20.86 3.71 2.12
CA VAL A 455 -21.91 4.39 1.32
C VAL A 455 -21.46 4.56 -0.13
N PHE A 456 -20.21 5.02 -0.37
CA PHE A 456 -19.67 5.18 -1.72
C PHE A 456 -19.65 3.84 -2.49
N TYR A 457 -19.15 2.77 -1.89
CA TYR A 457 -19.16 1.45 -2.52
C TYR A 457 -20.58 0.87 -2.65
N GLY A 458 -21.48 1.19 -1.72
CA GLY A 458 -22.89 0.82 -1.79
C GLY A 458 -23.62 1.42 -3.00
N LEU A 459 -23.21 2.60 -3.45
CA LEU A 459 -23.73 3.26 -4.64
C LEU A 459 -23.03 2.81 -5.94
N SER A 460 -21.97 2.01 -5.88
CA SER A 460 -21.20 1.51 -7.01
C SER A 460 -22.00 0.53 -7.88
N LEU A 461 -21.46 0.18 -9.07
CA LEU A 461 -22.11 -0.65 -10.06
C LEU A 461 -22.33 -2.09 -9.56
N GLY A 462 -23.61 -2.52 -9.47
CA GLY A 462 -23.98 -3.89 -9.10
C GLY A 462 -23.83 -4.88 -10.25
N SER A 463 -23.74 -6.19 -9.94
CA SER A 463 -23.51 -7.27 -10.90
C SER A 463 -24.58 -7.36 -11.99
N LYS A 464 -25.86 -7.23 -11.64
CA LYS A 464 -26.97 -7.31 -12.63
C LYS A 464 -26.78 -6.32 -13.78
N LYS A 465 -26.54 -5.05 -13.43
CA LYS A 465 -26.32 -4.00 -14.42
C LYS A 465 -24.99 -4.14 -15.15
N TRP A 466 -23.95 -4.60 -14.45
CA TRP A 466 -22.65 -4.86 -15.08
C TRP A 466 -22.74 -5.98 -16.11
N ASN A 467 -23.44 -7.10 -15.81
CA ASN A 467 -23.62 -8.20 -16.74
C ASN A 467 -24.37 -7.75 -18.02
N GLN A 468 -25.37 -6.87 -17.92
CA GLN A 468 -26.04 -6.29 -19.08
C GLN A 468 -25.07 -5.47 -19.94
N ILE A 469 -24.30 -4.58 -19.30
CA ILE A 469 -23.29 -3.75 -19.98
C ILE A 469 -22.24 -4.63 -20.67
N ARG A 470 -21.80 -5.70 -20.01
CA ARG A 470 -20.81 -6.63 -20.56
C ARG A 470 -21.34 -7.36 -21.78
N ALA A 471 -22.57 -7.87 -21.73
CA ALA A 471 -23.21 -8.50 -22.88
C ALA A 471 -23.31 -7.55 -24.08
N GLU A 472 -23.75 -6.28 -23.86
CA GLU A 472 -23.81 -5.28 -24.94
C GLU A 472 -22.43 -4.91 -25.50
N LEU A 473 -21.38 -4.87 -24.67
CA LEU A 473 -20.00 -4.65 -25.13
C LEU A 473 -19.49 -5.83 -25.96
N ASP A 474 -19.77 -7.05 -25.54
CA ASP A 474 -19.33 -8.27 -26.24
C ASP A 474 -20.06 -8.37 -27.61
N GLU A 475 -21.34 -8.00 -27.70
CA GLU A 475 -22.07 -7.88 -28.98
C GLU A 475 -21.46 -6.81 -29.89
N ARG A 476 -21.15 -5.62 -29.39
CA ARG A 476 -20.49 -4.55 -30.17
C ARG A 476 -19.14 -5.00 -30.72
N ASN A 477 -18.34 -5.66 -29.90
CA ASN A 477 -17.00 -6.14 -30.29
C ASN A 477 -17.08 -7.28 -31.30
N ALA A 478 -18.11 -8.13 -31.24
CA ALA A 478 -18.35 -9.19 -32.23
C ALA A 478 -18.78 -8.65 -33.61
N VAL A 479 -19.47 -7.50 -33.65
CA VAL A 479 -19.86 -6.83 -34.91
C VAL A 479 -18.69 -6.07 -35.56
N GLN A 480 -17.67 -5.70 -34.78
CA GLN A 480 -16.48 -4.98 -35.27
C GLN A 480 -15.35 -5.91 -35.75
N GLN A 481 -15.43 -7.20 -35.45
CA GLN A 481 -14.55 -8.27 -35.99
C GLN A 481 -15.12 -8.90 -37.27
#